data_0935ad6d04455df7ec20b96d86d08a13
#
_entry.id   0935ad6d04455df7ec20b96d86d08a13
#
_cell.length_a   1.000
_cell.length_b   1.000
_cell.length_c   1.000
_cell.angle_alpha   90.00
_cell.angle_beta   90.00
_cell.angle_gamma   90.00
#
_symmetry.space_group_name_H-M   'P 1'
#
loop_
_entity.id
_entity.type
_entity.pdbx_description
1 polymer ?
#
loop_
_entity_poly.entity_id
_entity_poly.type
_entity_poly.pdbx_seq_one_letter_code
_entity_poly.pdbx_strand_id
1 'polypeptide(L)'
;MEQKYDMIKFKIAKVDEQGNVLEKNYTPLFEEKSGEEAFDILYKADVMTEVAWGYLYKRDFFRRNKFEFTKGKYHEDFGLIPLILLKADKVASVDVFGYNYVQTQKSITRGNSEITYKRALDLLYFYDEMVKKIKEYKISEKSKENIKIYYTNCIILEVNNLKGKEQKQFIKEIRKRKLANNIKARDVKQFIKKILLKINIKLYLKLR
;
A
#
# COMPACT_ATOMS: atom_id res chain seq x y z
N MET A 1 -9.84 25.25 17.94
CA MET A 1 -9.29 25.26 16.59
C MET A 1 -10.12 24.32 15.73
N GLU A 2 -10.73 24.80 14.67
CA GLU A 2 -11.37 23.92 13.69
C GLU A 2 -10.31 23.04 13.03
N GLN A 3 -10.54 21.74 13.05
CA GLN A 3 -9.67 20.79 12.38
C GLN A 3 -9.89 20.89 10.86
N LYS A 4 -9.01 21.61 10.18
CA LYS A 4 -9.13 21.93 8.75
C LYS A 4 -9.05 20.71 7.85
N TYR A 5 -8.24 19.70 8.20
CA TYR A 5 -7.93 18.54 7.36
C TYR A 5 -8.58 17.25 7.89
N ASP A 6 -8.98 16.35 6.99
CA ASP A 6 -9.41 14.99 7.31
C ASP A 6 -8.22 14.09 7.64
N MET A 7 -7.10 14.29 6.93
CA MET A 7 -5.83 13.58 7.13
C MET A 7 -4.65 14.52 6.97
N ILE A 8 -3.61 14.27 7.77
CA ILE A 8 -2.30 14.93 7.63
C ILE A 8 -1.22 13.84 7.53
N LYS A 9 -0.48 13.81 6.42
CA LYS A 9 0.71 12.98 6.23
C LYS A 9 1.90 13.67 6.87
N PHE A 10 2.75 12.93 7.57
CA PHE A 10 4.02 13.41 8.11
C PHE A 10 5.19 12.48 7.71
N LYS A 11 6.40 12.94 7.92
CA LYS A 11 7.63 12.18 7.69
C LYS A 11 7.86 11.13 8.77
N ILE A 12 8.59 10.09 8.41
CA ILE A 12 8.90 8.95 9.26
C ILE A 12 10.41 8.81 9.33
N ALA A 13 10.95 8.60 10.53
CA ALA A 13 12.34 8.21 10.73
C ALA A 13 12.41 6.74 11.12
N LYS A 14 13.28 5.95 10.50
CA LYS A 14 13.66 4.64 11.03
C LYS A 14 14.78 4.85 12.04
N VAL A 15 14.62 4.26 13.20
CA VAL A 15 15.58 4.37 14.30
C VAL A 15 15.94 2.98 14.82
N ASP A 16 17.13 2.85 15.45
CA ASP A 16 17.47 1.66 16.20
C ASP A 16 16.81 1.65 17.61
N GLU A 17 17.06 0.62 18.40
CA GLU A 17 16.51 0.48 19.75
C GLU A 17 17.06 1.54 20.73
N GLN A 18 18.17 2.20 20.39
CA GLN A 18 18.80 3.31 21.16
C GLN A 18 18.28 4.69 20.72
N GLY A 19 17.46 4.75 19.66
CA GLY A 19 16.92 6.00 19.11
C GLY A 19 17.81 6.69 18.09
N ASN A 20 18.93 6.07 17.67
CA ASN A 20 19.76 6.61 16.59
C ASN A 20 19.03 6.50 15.24
N VAL A 21 19.07 7.57 14.46
CA VAL A 21 18.39 7.62 13.14
C VAL A 21 19.18 6.79 12.13
N LEU A 22 18.54 5.75 11.60
CA LEU A 22 19.07 4.87 10.54
C LEU A 22 18.72 5.40 9.13
N GLU A 23 17.48 5.90 8.97
CA GLU A 23 16.95 6.36 7.69
C GLU A 23 15.87 7.41 7.91
N LYS A 24 15.82 8.43 7.05
CA LYS A 24 14.74 9.42 7.00
C LYS A 24 13.97 9.25 5.70
N ASN A 25 12.69 8.87 5.80
CA ASN A 25 11.88 8.69 4.61
C ASN A 25 11.47 10.05 4.04
N TYR A 26 11.67 10.20 2.72
CA TYR A 26 11.15 11.34 1.99
C TYR A 26 9.61 11.26 1.91
N THR A 27 8.98 12.42 2.06
CA THR A 27 7.54 12.58 1.83
C THR A 27 7.35 13.91 1.09
N PRO A 28 6.72 13.93 -0.09
CA PRO A 28 6.44 15.19 -0.78
C PRO A 28 5.52 16.07 0.07
N LEU A 29 5.84 17.37 0.11
CA LEU A 29 5.05 18.36 0.84
C LEU A 29 3.95 18.89 -0.06
N PHE A 30 2.75 19.02 0.48
CA PHE A 30 1.61 19.65 -0.19
C PHE A 30 0.61 20.16 0.83
N GLU A 31 -0.05 21.26 0.45
CA GLU A 31 -1.17 21.82 1.20
C GLU A 31 -2.49 21.48 0.51
N GLU A 32 -3.55 21.34 1.29
CA GLU A 32 -4.95 21.18 0.90
C GLU A 32 -5.20 20.52 -0.47
N LYS A 33 -5.02 19.22 -0.51
CA LYS A 33 -5.35 18.36 -1.66
C LYS A 33 -6.56 17.50 -1.35
N SER A 34 -7.33 17.15 -2.38
CA SER A 34 -8.28 16.04 -2.28
C SER A 34 -7.54 14.72 -2.03
N GLY A 35 -8.23 13.74 -1.50
CA GLY A 35 -7.65 12.41 -1.27
C GLY A 35 -7.11 11.76 -2.55
N GLU A 36 -7.76 11.97 -3.71
CA GLU A 36 -7.27 11.50 -5.01
C GLU A 36 -5.95 12.16 -5.41
N GLU A 37 -5.86 13.49 -5.29
CA GLU A 37 -4.64 14.22 -5.59
C GLU A 37 -3.50 13.84 -4.65
N ALA A 38 -3.79 13.70 -3.36
CA ALA A 38 -2.82 13.27 -2.35
C ALA A 38 -2.30 11.85 -2.65
N PHE A 39 -3.21 10.92 -2.99
CA PHE A 39 -2.83 9.56 -3.40
C PHE A 39 -1.95 9.58 -4.65
N ASP A 40 -2.31 10.35 -5.68
CA ASP A 40 -1.53 10.48 -6.92
C ASP A 40 -0.10 11.04 -6.65
N ILE A 41 0.01 12.05 -5.78
CA ILE A 41 1.31 12.64 -5.41
C ILE A 41 2.18 11.61 -4.69
N LEU A 42 1.66 10.94 -3.67
CA LEU A 42 2.38 9.94 -2.89
C LEU A 42 2.75 8.72 -3.75
N TYR A 43 1.83 8.25 -4.58
CA TYR A 43 2.04 7.13 -5.51
C TYR A 43 3.15 7.41 -6.53
N LYS A 44 3.19 8.61 -7.11
CA LYS A 44 4.25 9.02 -8.06
C LYS A 44 5.63 9.17 -7.39
N ALA A 45 5.64 9.55 -6.13
CA ALA A 45 6.85 9.67 -5.32
C ALA A 45 7.32 8.34 -4.72
N ASP A 46 6.65 7.23 -5.02
CA ASP A 46 6.93 5.89 -4.45
C ASP A 46 6.89 5.86 -2.91
N VAL A 47 6.02 6.69 -2.33
CA VAL A 47 5.82 6.75 -0.88
C VAL A 47 4.75 5.75 -0.46
N MET A 48 5.05 4.93 0.55
CA MET A 48 4.10 4.00 1.14
C MET A 48 2.86 4.73 1.67
N THR A 49 1.70 4.41 1.10
CA THR A 49 0.41 5.01 1.49
C THR A 49 -0.35 4.19 2.52
N GLU A 50 0.02 2.93 2.71
CA GLU A 50 -0.72 1.95 3.52
C GLU A 50 -0.45 2.02 5.02
N VAL A 51 0.62 2.67 5.46
CA VAL A 51 1.01 2.65 6.87
C VAL A 51 0.11 3.55 7.72
N ALA A 52 -0.68 2.95 8.62
CA ALA A 52 -1.63 3.67 9.46
C ALA A 52 -0.97 4.73 10.35
N TRP A 53 0.18 4.42 10.91
CA TRP A 53 0.96 5.29 11.80
C TRP A 53 1.70 6.42 11.06
N GLY A 54 1.57 6.53 9.75
CA GLY A 54 2.14 7.60 8.92
C GLY A 54 1.24 8.82 8.76
N TYR A 55 0.09 8.87 9.45
CA TYR A 55 -0.89 9.94 9.33
C TYR A 55 -1.50 10.33 10.67
N LEU A 56 -1.98 11.57 10.75
CA LEU A 56 -3.00 11.99 11.68
C LEU A 56 -4.37 11.96 11.00
N TYR A 57 -5.38 11.53 11.72
CA TYR A 57 -6.75 11.40 11.22
C TYR A 57 -7.70 12.26 12.03
N LYS A 58 -8.57 13.00 11.37
CA LYS A 58 -9.68 13.66 12.03
C LYS A 58 -10.66 12.60 12.54
N ARG A 59 -10.87 12.56 13.86
CA ARG A 59 -11.69 11.53 14.51
C ARG A 59 -13.09 11.45 13.91
N ASP A 60 -13.73 12.61 13.66
CA ASP A 60 -15.09 12.66 13.14
C ASP A 60 -15.17 12.18 11.69
N PHE A 61 -14.14 12.44 10.86
CA PHE A 61 -14.02 11.88 9.52
C PHE A 61 -13.95 10.35 9.57
N PHE A 62 -13.13 9.81 10.47
CA PHE A 62 -12.97 8.36 10.64
C PHE A 62 -14.29 7.71 11.09
N ARG A 63 -14.96 8.29 12.10
CA ARG A 63 -16.21 7.75 12.68
C ARG A 63 -17.40 7.84 11.72
N ARG A 64 -17.65 8.99 11.07
CA ARG A 64 -18.78 9.17 10.15
C ARG A 64 -18.72 8.24 8.94
N ASN A 65 -17.51 7.85 8.50
CA ASN A 65 -17.31 6.92 7.41
C ASN A 65 -17.29 5.45 7.86
N LYS A 66 -17.41 5.17 9.16
CA LYS A 66 -17.40 3.83 9.75
C LYS A 66 -16.18 3.01 9.33
N PHE A 67 -15.01 3.65 9.29
CA PHE A 67 -13.77 2.95 8.97
C PHE A 67 -13.38 2.02 10.10
N GLU A 68 -13.08 0.77 9.76
CA GLU A 68 -12.68 -0.26 10.72
C GLU A 68 -11.57 -1.13 10.15
N PHE A 69 -10.60 -1.47 10.99
CA PHE A 69 -9.58 -2.44 10.66
C PHE A 69 -10.16 -3.86 10.67
N THR A 70 -9.81 -4.67 9.68
CA THR A 70 -10.31 -6.04 9.58
C THR A 70 -9.63 -6.92 10.63
N LYS A 71 -10.38 -7.43 11.59
CA LYS A 71 -9.87 -8.29 12.67
C LYS A 71 -9.34 -9.61 12.13
N GLY A 72 -8.25 -10.11 12.72
CA GLY A 72 -7.67 -11.43 12.43
C GLY A 72 -6.94 -11.53 11.09
N LYS A 73 -6.70 -10.40 10.42
CA LYS A 73 -5.95 -10.29 9.18
C LYS A 73 -4.60 -9.60 9.43
N TYR A 74 -3.55 -10.06 8.72
CA TYR A 74 -2.31 -9.31 8.58
C TYR A 74 -2.49 -8.25 7.48
N HIS A 75 -1.69 -7.17 7.52
CA HIS A 75 -1.78 -6.07 6.55
C HIS A 75 -3.15 -5.36 6.56
N GLU A 76 -3.78 -5.24 7.73
CA GLU A 76 -5.06 -4.57 7.90
C GLU A 76 -5.00 -3.09 7.52
N ASP A 77 -3.84 -2.47 7.70
CA ASP A 77 -3.54 -1.11 7.27
C ASP A 77 -3.48 -1.00 5.73
N PHE A 78 -2.77 -1.90 5.05
CA PHE A 78 -2.80 -2.01 3.59
C PHE A 78 -4.22 -2.15 3.04
N GLY A 79 -5.08 -2.88 3.74
CA GLY A 79 -6.49 -3.07 3.35
C GLY A 79 -7.37 -1.85 3.56
N LEU A 80 -6.96 -0.89 4.37
CA LEU A 80 -7.81 0.23 4.81
C LEU A 80 -7.26 1.61 4.45
N ILE A 81 -5.99 1.91 4.74
CA ILE A 81 -5.47 3.28 4.68
C ILE A 81 -5.51 3.90 3.28
N PRO A 82 -5.15 3.21 2.19
CA PRO A 82 -5.29 3.78 0.84
C PRO A 82 -6.74 4.13 0.49
N LEU A 83 -7.71 3.36 1.02
CA LEU A 83 -9.14 3.63 0.82
C LEU A 83 -9.63 4.83 1.63
N ILE A 84 -9.14 5.00 2.87
CA ILE A 84 -9.39 6.19 3.68
C ILE A 84 -8.85 7.42 2.99
N LEU A 85 -7.60 7.35 2.50
CA LEU A 85 -6.95 8.45 1.80
C LEU A 85 -7.77 8.89 0.58
N LEU A 86 -8.19 7.95 -0.28
CA LEU A 86 -9.01 8.26 -1.46
C LEU A 86 -10.37 8.88 -1.14
N LYS A 87 -10.88 8.67 0.08
CA LYS A 87 -12.18 9.20 0.51
C LYS A 87 -12.08 10.53 1.26
N ALA A 88 -10.89 10.98 1.58
CA ALA A 88 -10.68 12.24 2.28
C ALA A 88 -10.97 13.44 1.36
N ASP A 89 -11.65 14.44 1.89
CA ASP A 89 -11.93 15.68 1.16
C ASP A 89 -10.72 16.62 1.20
N LYS A 90 -10.01 16.66 2.35
CA LYS A 90 -8.89 17.57 2.58
C LYS A 90 -7.71 16.85 3.23
N VAL A 91 -6.61 16.78 2.51
CA VAL A 91 -5.35 16.16 2.94
C VAL A 91 -4.22 17.17 2.83
N ALA A 92 -3.32 17.17 3.80
CA ALA A 92 -2.05 17.90 3.74
C ALA A 92 -0.88 16.98 4.07
N SER A 93 0.32 17.39 3.68
CA SER A 93 1.58 16.79 4.08
C SER A 93 2.46 17.84 4.73
N VAL A 94 3.07 17.52 5.88
CA VAL A 94 3.85 18.46 6.68
C VAL A 94 5.30 18.00 6.85
N ASP A 95 6.21 18.98 6.96
CA ASP A 95 7.64 18.75 7.19
C ASP A 95 7.95 18.49 8.68
N VAL A 96 7.35 17.44 9.22
CA VAL A 96 7.56 17.02 10.61
C VAL A 96 7.81 15.52 10.65
N PHE A 97 8.82 15.08 11.40
CA PHE A 97 8.98 13.66 11.75
C PHE A 97 8.03 13.31 12.87
N GLY A 98 6.83 12.83 12.51
CA GLY A 98 5.75 12.52 13.45
C GLY A 98 5.82 11.11 14.01
N TYR A 99 6.69 10.23 13.48
CA TYR A 99 6.82 8.85 13.93
C TYR A 99 8.25 8.32 13.82
N ASN A 100 8.75 7.73 14.89
CA ASN A 100 9.99 6.98 14.92
C ASN A 100 9.68 5.48 14.80
N TYR A 101 9.99 4.90 13.64
CA TYR A 101 9.82 3.46 13.41
C TYR A 101 11.04 2.71 13.95
N VAL A 102 10.91 2.15 15.15
CA VAL A 102 12.00 1.43 15.82
C VAL A 102 12.22 0.07 15.14
N GLN A 103 13.46 -0.18 14.71
CA GLN A 103 13.88 -1.46 14.12
C GLN A 103 14.25 -2.43 15.25
N THR A 104 13.34 -3.37 15.56
CA THR A 104 13.59 -4.42 16.56
C THR A 104 13.96 -5.75 15.89
N GLN A 105 14.76 -6.57 16.55
CA GLN A 105 15.13 -7.91 16.05
C GLN A 105 13.93 -8.88 16.01
N LYS A 106 12.94 -8.71 16.90
CA LYS A 106 11.75 -9.57 17.08
C LYS A 106 10.48 -9.02 16.39
N SER A 107 10.61 -8.39 15.21
CA SER A 107 9.43 -7.86 14.49
C SER A 107 8.54 -9.00 13.97
N ILE A 108 7.21 -8.83 14.06
CA ILE A 108 6.18 -9.72 13.50
C ILE A 108 6.39 -9.96 11.99
N THR A 109 7.01 -9.01 11.29
CA THR A 109 7.33 -9.12 9.87
C THR A 109 8.37 -10.18 9.54
N ARG A 110 9.09 -10.73 10.53
CA ARG A 110 10.12 -11.77 10.39
C ARG A 110 9.64 -13.15 10.86
N GLY A 111 8.33 -13.45 10.69
CA GLY A 111 7.72 -14.71 11.10
C GLY A 111 8.23 -15.94 10.34
N ASN A 112 7.78 -17.13 10.78
CA ASN A 112 8.02 -18.40 10.09
C ASN A 112 7.29 -18.46 8.73
N SER A 113 7.53 -19.53 7.94
CA SER A 113 6.96 -19.69 6.60
C SER A 113 5.43 -19.69 6.58
N GLU A 114 4.79 -20.30 7.56
CA GLU A 114 3.32 -20.38 7.66
C GLU A 114 2.69 -18.99 7.85
N ILE A 115 3.26 -18.19 8.76
CA ILE A 115 2.83 -16.78 8.96
C ILE A 115 3.04 -15.98 7.68
N THR A 116 4.18 -16.18 6.98
CA THR A 116 4.49 -15.48 5.73
C THR A 116 3.47 -15.82 4.65
N TYR A 117 3.07 -17.08 4.51
CA TYR A 117 2.07 -17.50 3.54
C TYR A 117 0.67 -16.93 3.87
N LYS A 118 0.26 -16.96 5.15
CA LYS A 118 -0.99 -16.37 5.59
C LYS A 118 -1.04 -14.86 5.29
N ARG A 119 0.05 -14.13 5.56
CA ARG A 119 0.18 -12.70 5.23
C ARG A 119 0.00 -12.46 3.73
N ALA A 120 0.63 -13.26 2.88
CA ALA A 120 0.48 -13.17 1.44
C ALA A 120 -0.97 -13.38 0.98
N LEU A 121 -1.68 -14.35 1.55
CA LEU A 121 -3.10 -14.58 1.25
C LEU A 121 -3.99 -13.42 1.71
N ASP A 122 -3.67 -12.78 2.84
CA ASP A 122 -4.40 -11.63 3.33
C ASP A 122 -4.24 -10.40 2.41
N LEU A 123 -3.09 -10.21 1.75
CA LEU A 123 -2.94 -9.20 0.69
C LEU A 123 -3.90 -9.44 -0.49
N LEU A 124 -4.08 -10.70 -0.91
CA LEU A 124 -5.06 -11.05 -1.96
C LEU A 124 -6.49 -10.79 -1.52
N TYR A 125 -6.82 -11.10 -0.27
CA TYR A 125 -8.12 -10.79 0.32
C TYR A 125 -8.40 -9.29 0.27
N PHE A 126 -7.44 -8.45 0.70
CA PHE A 126 -7.59 -7.00 0.67
C PHE A 126 -7.67 -6.43 -0.74
N TYR A 127 -6.98 -7.03 -1.70
CA TYR A 127 -7.14 -6.67 -3.11
C TYR A 127 -8.59 -6.91 -3.58
N ASP A 128 -9.17 -8.07 -3.29
CA ASP A 128 -10.53 -8.41 -3.68
C ASP A 128 -11.55 -7.46 -3.03
N GLU A 129 -11.37 -7.12 -1.74
CA GLU A 129 -12.22 -6.16 -1.02
C GLU A 129 -12.05 -4.72 -1.55
N MET A 130 -10.82 -4.30 -1.85
CA MET A 130 -10.56 -3.00 -2.46
C MET A 130 -11.29 -2.86 -3.79
N VAL A 131 -11.20 -3.87 -4.68
CA VAL A 131 -11.86 -3.84 -6.00
C VAL A 131 -13.38 -3.71 -5.87
N LYS A 132 -14.00 -4.28 -4.82
CA LYS A 132 -15.42 -4.10 -4.53
C LYS A 132 -15.72 -2.67 -4.06
N LYS A 133 -14.99 -2.19 -3.05
CA LYS A 133 -15.22 -0.89 -2.41
C LYS A 133 -15.02 0.30 -3.36
N ILE A 134 -13.99 0.28 -4.22
CA ILE A 134 -13.73 1.41 -5.12
C ILE A 134 -14.81 1.62 -6.18
N LYS A 135 -15.68 0.64 -6.43
CA LYS A 135 -16.83 0.83 -7.33
C LYS A 135 -17.84 1.84 -6.78
N GLU A 136 -17.95 1.92 -5.46
CA GLU A 136 -18.86 2.81 -4.74
C GLU A 136 -18.25 4.20 -4.50
N TYR A 137 -16.94 4.35 -4.71
CA TYR A 137 -16.24 5.61 -4.49
C TYR A 137 -16.44 6.55 -5.68
N LYS A 138 -16.79 7.80 -5.38
CA LYS A 138 -16.88 8.90 -6.36
C LYS A 138 -15.49 9.44 -6.67
N ILE A 139 -14.64 8.62 -7.26
CA ILE A 139 -13.28 8.95 -7.66
C ILE A 139 -13.08 8.72 -9.16
N SER A 140 -12.08 9.36 -9.75
CA SER A 140 -11.77 9.24 -11.17
C SER A 140 -11.37 7.80 -11.55
N GLU A 141 -11.64 7.40 -12.79
CA GLU A 141 -11.20 6.10 -13.29
C GLU A 141 -9.67 5.95 -13.22
N LYS A 142 -8.94 7.06 -13.39
CA LYS A 142 -7.49 7.09 -13.22
C LYS A 142 -7.08 6.71 -11.80
N SER A 143 -7.72 7.24 -10.77
CA SER A 143 -7.45 6.88 -9.37
C SER A 143 -7.82 5.42 -9.08
N LYS A 144 -8.94 4.92 -9.64
CA LYS A 144 -9.30 3.50 -9.55
C LYS A 144 -8.26 2.58 -10.20
N GLU A 145 -7.67 3.01 -11.32
CA GLU A 145 -6.59 2.27 -11.97
C GLU A 145 -5.30 2.32 -11.14
N ASN A 146 -4.90 3.49 -10.66
CA ASN A 146 -3.68 3.68 -9.89
C ASN A 146 -3.68 2.85 -8.62
N ILE A 147 -4.79 2.82 -7.87
CA ILE A 147 -4.89 1.98 -6.67
C ILE A 147 -4.81 0.48 -7.00
N LYS A 148 -5.42 0.02 -8.10
CA LYS A 148 -5.28 -1.38 -8.55
C LYS A 148 -3.83 -1.72 -8.90
N ILE A 149 -3.10 -0.81 -9.56
CA ILE A 149 -1.69 -1.00 -9.88
C ILE A 149 -0.87 -1.05 -8.60
N TYR A 150 -1.12 -0.14 -7.65
CA TYR A 150 -0.45 -0.08 -6.36
C TYR A 150 -0.56 -1.42 -5.61
N TYR A 151 -1.79 -1.91 -5.38
CA TYR A 151 -2.03 -3.20 -4.74
C TYR A 151 -1.38 -4.36 -5.50
N THR A 152 -1.48 -4.35 -6.83
CA THR A 152 -0.86 -5.38 -7.68
C THR A 152 0.66 -5.43 -7.50
N ASN A 153 1.32 -4.27 -7.45
CA ASN A 153 2.76 -4.19 -7.25
C ASN A 153 3.18 -4.75 -5.89
N CYS A 154 2.47 -4.40 -4.81
CA CYS A 154 2.73 -4.94 -3.47
C CYS A 154 2.56 -6.47 -3.43
N ILE A 155 1.48 -6.99 -4.02
CA ILE A 155 1.21 -8.44 -4.08
C ILE A 155 2.28 -9.19 -4.89
N ILE A 156 2.71 -8.63 -6.03
CA ILE A 156 3.74 -9.28 -6.86
C ILE A 156 5.08 -9.34 -6.12
N LEU A 157 5.44 -8.30 -5.37
CA LEU A 157 6.67 -8.26 -4.58
C LEU A 157 6.68 -9.32 -3.49
N GLU A 158 5.51 -9.65 -2.91
CA GLU A 158 5.39 -10.66 -1.86
C GLU A 158 5.78 -12.07 -2.34
N VAL A 159 5.79 -12.34 -3.66
CA VAL A 159 6.28 -13.61 -4.23
C VAL A 159 7.72 -13.91 -3.81
N ASN A 160 8.57 -12.88 -3.58
CA ASN A 160 9.96 -13.05 -3.16
C ASN A 160 10.09 -13.60 -1.73
N ASN A 161 9.09 -13.35 -0.88
CA ASN A 161 9.07 -13.78 0.52
C ASN A 161 8.62 -15.25 0.67
N LEU A 162 8.06 -15.85 -0.39
CA LEU A 162 7.53 -17.20 -0.40
C LEU A 162 8.47 -18.17 -1.09
N LYS A 163 8.41 -19.46 -0.70
CA LYS A 163 9.25 -20.55 -1.27
C LYS A 163 8.42 -21.80 -1.56
N GLY A 164 8.97 -22.69 -2.37
CA GLY A 164 8.45 -24.04 -2.58
C GLY A 164 6.99 -24.08 -3.07
N LYS A 165 6.16 -24.87 -2.38
CA LYS A 165 4.74 -25.11 -2.70
C LYS A 165 3.89 -23.85 -2.52
N GLU A 166 4.11 -23.11 -1.45
CA GLU A 166 3.36 -21.90 -1.10
C GLU A 166 3.55 -20.82 -2.17
N GLN A 167 4.79 -20.59 -2.63
CA GLN A 167 5.07 -19.66 -3.71
C GLN A 167 4.34 -20.03 -5.00
N LYS A 168 4.32 -21.33 -5.37
CA LYS A 168 3.63 -21.82 -6.57
C LYS A 168 2.11 -21.58 -6.46
N GLN A 169 1.52 -21.86 -5.29
CA GLN A 169 0.11 -21.64 -5.02
C GLN A 169 -0.24 -20.14 -5.07
N PHE A 170 0.57 -19.29 -4.45
CA PHE A 170 0.36 -17.84 -4.48
C PHE A 170 0.42 -17.28 -5.90
N ILE A 171 1.39 -17.70 -6.72
CA ILE A 171 1.46 -17.33 -8.14
C ILE A 171 0.21 -17.77 -8.90
N LYS A 172 -0.34 -18.95 -8.61
CA LYS A 172 -1.60 -19.42 -9.21
C LYS A 172 -2.76 -18.48 -8.87
N GLU A 173 -2.86 -18.02 -7.62
CA GLU A 173 -3.88 -17.07 -7.17
C GLU A 173 -3.73 -15.69 -7.81
N ILE A 174 -2.50 -15.19 -8.00
CA ILE A 174 -2.20 -13.96 -8.76
C ILE A 174 -2.71 -14.08 -10.20
N ARG A 175 -2.46 -15.22 -10.86
CA ARG A 175 -2.89 -15.49 -12.23
C ARG A 175 -4.40 -15.60 -12.36
N LYS A 176 -5.06 -16.29 -11.42
CA LYS A 176 -6.52 -16.43 -11.37
C LYS A 176 -7.22 -15.06 -11.32
N ARG A 177 -6.67 -14.11 -10.56
CA ARG A 177 -7.16 -12.73 -10.46
C ARG A 177 -6.73 -11.84 -11.62
N LYS A 178 -5.93 -12.37 -12.57
CA LYS A 178 -5.40 -11.63 -13.74
C LYS A 178 -4.69 -10.33 -13.36
N LEU A 179 -3.99 -10.29 -12.20
CA LEU A 179 -3.38 -9.07 -11.65
C LEU A 179 -2.41 -8.40 -12.64
N ALA A 180 -1.70 -9.17 -13.46
CA ALA A 180 -0.81 -8.63 -14.49
C ALA A 180 -1.52 -7.70 -15.50
N ASN A 181 -2.85 -7.78 -15.62
CA ASN A 181 -3.60 -6.90 -16.52
C ASN A 181 -3.68 -5.46 -16.00
N ASN A 182 -3.59 -5.26 -14.68
CA ASN A 182 -3.57 -3.93 -14.07
C ASN A 182 -2.30 -3.14 -14.43
N ILE A 183 -1.18 -3.83 -14.70
CA ILE A 183 0.07 -3.16 -15.05
C ILE A 183 -0.05 -2.58 -16.46
N LYS A 184 0.06 -1.25 -16.55
CA LYS A 184 0.06 -0.54 -17.84
C LYS A 184 1.47 -0.57 -18.45
N ALA A 185 1.52 -0.73 -19.77
CA ALA A 185 2.75 -0.59 -20.54
C ALA A 185 2.66 0.72 -21.34
N ARG A 186 3.58 1.64 -21.11
CA ARG A 186 3.66 2.93 -21.79
C ARG A 186 4.67 2.94 -22.94
N ASP A 187 5.55 1.96 -22.95
CA ASP A 187 6.59 1.76 -23.95
C ASP A 187 6.87 0.27 -24.18
N VAL A 188 7.68 -0.03 -25.18
CA VAL A 188 8.04 -1.41 -25.59
C VAL A 188 8.70 -2.18 -24.44
N LYS A 189 9.58 -1.54 -23.67
CA LYS A 189 10.26 -2.18 -22.52
C LYS A 189 9.27 -2.60 -21.45
N GLN A 190 8.32 -1.73 -21.11
CA GLN A 190 7.25 -2.04 -20.15
C GLN A 190 6.28 -3.10 -20.70
N PHE A 191 6.03 -3.10 -22.01
CA PHE A 191 5.22 -4.13 -22.64
C PHE A 191 5.89 -5.51 -22.53
N ILE A 192 7.19 -5.62 -22.81
CA ILE A 192 7.96 -6.86 -22.63
C ILE A 192 7.92 -7.30 -21.16
N LYS A 193 8.14 -6.37 -20.21
CA LYS A 193 8.03 -6.66 -18.76
C LYS A 193 6.64 -7.18 -18.39
N LYS A 194 5.57 -6.63 -18.95
CA LYS A 194 4.20 -7.10 -18.73
C LYS A 194 3.96 -8.51 -19.28
N ILE A 195 4.51 -8.84 -20.43
CA ILE A 195 4.47 -10.20 -20.98
C ILE A 195 5.22 -11.16 -20.07
N LEU A 196 6.44 -10.80 -19.63
CA LEU A 196 7.22 -11.59 -18.68
C LEU A 196 6.45 -11.84 -17.38
N LEU A 197 5.80 -10.83 -16.85
CA LEU A 197 4.96 -10.96 -15.65
C LEU A 197 3.85 -12.00 -15.84
N LYS A 198 3.22 -12.05 -17.02
CA LYS A 198 2.18 -13.04 -17.33
C LYS A 198 2.74 -14.46 -17.45
N ILE A 199 3.90 -14.61 -18.07
CA ILE A 199 4.52 -15.91 -18.35
C ILE A 199 5.30 -16.42 -17.13
N ASN A 200 6.18 -15.59 -16.59
CA ASN A 200 7.09 -15.97 -15.50
C ASN A 200 7.31 -14.82 -14.52
N ILE A 201 6.51 -14.78 -13.45
CA ILE A 201 6.57 -13.76 -12.40
C ILE A 201 7.96 -13.69 -11.76
N LYS A 202 8.64 -14.83 -11.55
CA LYS A 202 9.97 -14.87 -10.94
C LYS A 202 11.02 -14.21 -11.82
N LEU A 203 10.96 -14.44 -13.13
CA LEU A 203 11.88 -13.80 -14.08
C LEU A 203 11.60 -12.29 -14.14
N TYR A 204 10.33 -11.90 -14.15
CA TYR A 204 9.95 -10.49 -14.06
C TYR A 204 10.54 -9.79 -12.84
N LEU A 205 10.47 -10.42 -11.66
CA LEU A 205 10.99 -9.86 -10.40
C LEU A 205 12.52 -9.71 -10.40
N LYS A 206 13.25 -10.57 -11.12
CA LYS A 206 14.71 -10.45 -11.29
C LYS A 206 15.14 -9.31 -12.21
N LEU A 207 14.24 -8.87 -13.11
CA LEU A 207 14.50 -7.83 -14.13
C LEU A 207 13.85 -6.47 -13.78
N ARG A 208 13.17 -6.39 -12.64
CA ARG A 208 12.55 -5.15 -12.14
C ARG A 208 13.57 -4.23 -11.52
#